data_ac3d69186b3526a999011e32246ac01f
#
_entry.id   ac3d69186b3526a999011e32246ac01f
#
_cell.length_a   1.000
_cell.length_b   1.000
_cell.length_c   1.000
_cell.angle_alpha   90.00
_cell.angle_beta   90.00
_cell.angle_gamma   90.00
#
_symmetry.space_group_name_H-M   'P 1'
#
loop_
_entity.id
_entity.type
_entity.pdbx_description
1 polymer ?
#
loop_
_entity_poly.entity_id
_entity_poly.type
_entity_poly.pdbx_seq_one_letter_code
_entity_poly.pdbx_strand_id
1 'polypeptide(L)'
;MNGNASANRVIQAEPGNYLARVRALAPGDTLVLAPGNYDDLSDVPGLPLFDLNGSPAQPIVITGPESGPRPVLLGRSTHNTVRLSNASYVVVRNLEIDGRDLGGAGVAAQGTAHHITLENLVIRGVGGDQQIVGISTVGSPTWNWAICGNTIIGAGTGMYLGNSDGTSPFVAGLIARNLVRDTIGYNIQIKHQIERPAIAGMPTTPQRTVIRHNVFAKSGNSSTGDMARPNLLVGHFPLSGNGSDDRYEIYGNFFYQNPTEALFQGEGNIAFYANLLVNDSGDAVNIQPHHDLPKSIDVFGNTVLAKGSGIRITGGAAGYAQRSFGNAVFAASALSGGEQRDNVVASRASAASYLTAPDAPLGGFDAYPRVGKLRGTAIDVSPATGLGGFDRDFAGQARDWTLRGAYAGEGANPGWLPKLEVKP
;
A
#
# COMPACT_ATOMS: atom_id res chain seq x y z
N MET A 1 24.95 -37.27 -6.84
CA MET A 1 24.49 -37.22 -5.46
C MET A 1 23.01 -36.89 -5.53
N ASN A 2 22.16 -37.89 -5.29
CA ASN A 2 20.70 -37.68 -5.25
C ASN A 2 20.36 -36.95 -3.96
N GLY A 3 20.17 -35.63 -4.05
CA GLY A 3 19.58 -34.86 -2.96
C GLY A 3 18.12 -35.31 -2.81
N ASN A 4 17.83 -36.06 -1.77
CA ASN A 4 16.45 -36.28 -1.34
C ASN A 4 15.81 -34.89 -1.16
N ALA A 5 14.86 -34.55 -2.03
CA ALA A 5 13.98 -33.43 -1.77
C ALA A 5 13.31 -33.69 -0.42
N SER A 6 13.64 -32.90 0.59
CA SER A 6 13.00 -32.99 1.90
C SER A 6 11.50 -32.84 1.67
N ALA A 7 10.73 -33.82 2.11
CA ALA A 7 9.26 -33.73 2.01
C ALA A 7 8.81 -32.49 2.78
N ASN A 8 7.94 -31.68 2.20
CA ASN A 8 7.34 -30.50 2.85
C ASN A 8 6.69 -30.95 4.17
N ARG A 9 7.24 -30.52 5.30
CA ARG A 9 6.73 -30.90 6.63
C ARG A 9 5.68 -29.89 7.08
N VAL A 10 4.60 -30.38 7.69
CA VAL A 10 3.66 -29.56 8.45
C VAL A 10 3.94 -29.76 9.93
N ILE A 11 4.37 -28.68 10.59
CA ILE A 11 4.84 -28.68 11.98
C ILE A 11 3.83 -27.91 12.81
N GLN A 12 3.27 -28.52 13.85
CA GLN A 12 2.39 -27.84 14.80
C GLN A 12 3.20 -27.21 15.92
N ALA A 13 2.79 -25.99 16.34
CA ALA A 13 3.42 -25.30 17.46
C ALA A 13 2.39 -24.61 18.34
N GLU A 14 2.72 -24.50 19.61
CA GLU A 14 1.96 -23.85 20.66
C GLU A 14 2.83 -22.77 21.33
N PRO A 15 2.26 -21.86 22.14
CA PRO A 15 3.01 -20.81 22.81
C PRO A 15 4.26 -21.26 23.55
N GLY A 16 4.24 -22.45 24.17
CA GLY A 16 5.35 -22.98 24.94
C GLY A 16 6.50 -23.61 24.13
N ASN A 17 6.34 -23.83 22.82
CA ASN A 17 7.36 -24.55 22.03
C ASN A 17 7.70 -23.91 20.67
N TYR A 18 7.01 -22.85 20.26
CA TYR A 18 7.11 -22.29 18.91
C TYR A 18 8.51 -21.79 18.55
N LEU A 19 9.25 -21.18 19.48
CA LEU A 19 10.60 -20.67 19.21
C LEU A 19 11.57 -21.79 18.79
N ALA A 20 11.50 -22.95 19.46
CA ALA A 20 12.30 -24.10 19.08
C ALA A 20 11.91 -24.63 17.69
N ARG A 21 10.62 -24.59 17.35
CA ARG A 21 10.11 -25.00 16.04
C ARG A 21 10.53 -24.03 14.94
N VAL A 22 10.44 -22.72 15.18
CA VAL A 22 10.91 -21.67 14.24
C VAL A 22 12.39 -21.87 13.88
N ARG A 23 13.25 -22.10 14.89
CA ARG A 23 14.69 -22.30 14.68
C ARG A 23 15.03 -23.56 13.87
N ALA A 24 14.13 -24.53 13.79
CA ALA A 24 14.32 -25.81 13.12
C ALA A 24 13.66 -25.86 11.72
N LEU A 25 13.14 -24.75 11.23
CA LEU A 25 12.50 -24.68 9.91
C LEU A 25 13.53 -24.81 8.78
N ALA A 26 13.15 -25.55 7.76
CA ALA A 26 13.90 -25.75 6.53
C ALA A 26 13.03 -25.35 5.30
N PRO A 27 13.63 -25.15 4.13
CA PRO A 27 12.89 -24.90 2.90
C PRO A 27 11.76 -25.91 2.67
N GLY A 28 10.57 -25.41 2.38
CA GLY A 28 9.35 -26.20 2.17
C GLY A 28 8.52 -26.49 3.43
N ASP A 29 9.02 -26.18 4.63
CA ASP A 29 8.27 -26.40 5.86
C ASP A 29 7.12 -25.41 6.04
N THR A 30 6.03 -25.91 6.61
CA THR A 30 4.90 -25.10 7.09
C THR A 30 4.78 -25.24 8.60
N LEU A 31 4.98 -24.14 9.32
CA LEU A 31 4.72 -24.03 10.76
C LEU A 31 3.31 -23.51 11.00
N VAL A 32 2.48 -24.31 11.65
CA VAL A 32 1.11 -23.93 12.03
C VAL A 32 1.09 -23.59 13.51
N LEU A 33 0.85 -22.34 13.83
CA LEU A 33 0.71 -21.84 15.19
C LEU A 33 -0.74 -22.07 15.68
N ALA A 34 -0.89 -22.75 16.80
CA ALA A 34 -2.20 -22.92 17.42
C ALA A 34 -2.77 -21.59 17.94
N PRO A 35 -4.10 -21.43 18.04
CA PRO A 35 -4.67 -20.26 18.71
C PRO A 35 -4.11 -20.10 20.14
N GLY A 36 -3.84 -18.84 20.53
CA GLY A 36 -3.30 -18.52 21.86
C GLY A 36 -2.44 -17.27 21.83
N ASN A 37 -1.99 -16.84 22.99
CA ASN A 37 -1.11 -15.69 23.16
C ASN A 37 0.34 -16.16 23.18
N TYR A 38 1.15 -15.58 22.29
CA TYR A 38 2.57 -15.83 22.12
C TYR A 38 3.35 -14.69 22.77
N ASP A 39 3.69 -14.85 24.05
CA ASP A 39 4.44 -13.89 24.87
C ASP A 39 5.65 -14.60 25.47
N ASP A 40 6.68 -14.80 24.68
CA ASP A 40 7.95 -15.35 25.18
C ASP A 40 8.74 -14.24 25.88
N LEU A 41 9.06 -14.44 27.13
CA LEU A 41 9.82 -13.49 27.97
C LEU A 41 11.33 -13.57 27.76
N SER A 42 11.82 -14.40 26.84
CA SER A 42 13.25 -14.42 26.47
C SER A 42 13.66 -13.14 25.73
N ASP A 43 14.96 -12.88 25.66
CA ASP A 43 15.53 -11.68 25.03
C ASP A 43 15.60 -11.82 23.49
N VAL A 44 14.47 -12.17 22.86
CA VAL A 44 14.32 -12.29 21.42
C VAL A 44 12.99 -11.64 20.97
N PRO A 45 12.83 -11.26 19.70
CA PRO A 45 11.54 -10.85 19.14
C PRO A 45 10.45 -11.90 19.38
N GLY A 46 9.18 -11.47 19.41
CA GLY A 46 8.04 -12.38 19.57
C GLY A 46 8.02 -13.49 18.51
N LEU A 47 8.40 -13.19 17.26
CA LEU A 47 8.60 -14.16 16.18
C LEU A 47 9.92 -13.85 15.45
N PRO A 48 11.04 -14.50 15.83
CA PRO A 48 12.35 -14.29 15.22
C PRO A 48 12.52 -15.16 13.97
N LEU A 49 12.40 -14.57 12.80
CA LEU A 49 12.58 -15.22 11.49
C LEU A 49 13.98 -14.88 10.96
N PHE A 50 15.01 -15.53 11.55
CA PHE A 50 16.41 -15.24 11.29
C PHE A 50 17.02 -16.28 10.38
N ASP A 51 17.70 -15.84 9.32
CA ASP A 51 18.43 -16.68 8.36
C ASP A 51 17.56 -17.79 7.73
N LEU A 52 16.25 -17.57 7.68
CA LEU A 52 15.29 -18.48 7.05
C LEU A 52 15.25 -18.23 5.54
N ASN A 53 15.82 -19.16 4.79
CA ASN A 53 15.94 -19.05 3.34
C ASN A 53 15.23 -20.21 2.64
N GLY A 54 13.99 -19.96 2.20
CA GLY A 54 13.26 -20.84 1.31
C GLY A 54 13.71 -20.72 -0.14
N SER A 55 12.88 -21.18 -1.06
CA SER A 55 13.05 -21.00 -2.50
C SER A 55 11.68 -20.79 -3.17
N PRO A 56 11.62 -20.39 -4.46
CA PRO A 56 10.34 -20.28 -5.17
C PRO A 56 9.50 -21.57 -5.16
N ALA A 57 10.15 -22.73 -5.23
CA ALA A 57 9.48 -24.03 -5.18
C ALA A 57 9.23 -24.54 -3.77
N GLN A 58 9.97 -24.05 -2.78
CA GLN A 58 9.92 -24.50 -1.39
C GLN A 58 9.97 -23.31 -0.42
N PRO A 59 8.93 -22.43 -0.40
CA PRO A 59 8.86 -21.34 0.57
C PRO A 59 8.72 -21.91 1.98
N ILE A 60 9.18 -21.15 2.97
CA ILE A 60 8.94 -21.43 4.39
C ILE A 60 7.66 -20.70 4.78
N VAL A 61 6.69 -21.40 5.34
CA VAL A 61 5.38 -20.84 5.69
C VAL A 61 5.19 -20.84 7.21
N ILE A 62 4.87 -19.69 7.78
CA ILE A 62 4.41 -19.56 9.16
C ILE A 62 2.95 -19.08 9.11
N THR A 63 2.02 -19.86 9.64
CA THR A 63 0.60 -19.58 9.54
C THR A 63 -0.16 -19.87 10.83
N GLY A 64 -1.21 -19.09 11.07
CA GLY A 64 -2.31 -19.51 11.95
C GLY A 64 -3.30 -20.42 11.19
N PRO A 65 -4.39 -20.86 11.86
CA PRO A 65 -5.47 -21.59 11.21
C PRO A 65 -6.16 -20.73 10.14
N GLU A 66 -6.70 -21.39 9.12
CA GLU A 66 -7.45 -20.70 8.04
C GLU A 66 -8.79 -20.12 8.51
N SER A 67 -9.32 -20.65 9.60
CA SER A 67 -10.57 -20.19 10.21
C SER A 67 -10.53 -20.35 11.73
N GLY A 68 -11.37 -19.57 12.43
CA GLY A 68 -11.44 -19.58 13.88
C GLY A 68 -10.48 -18.56 14.52
N PRO A 69 -10.20 -18.68 15.83
CA PRO A 69 -9.33 -17.75 16.54
C PRO A 69 -7.90 -17.77 15.99
N ARG A 70 -7.29 -16.58 15.87
CA ARG A 70 -5.89 -16.43 15.43
C ARG A 70 -4.91 -16.58 16.59
N PRO A 71 -3.69 -17.06 16.35
CA PRO A 71 -2.59 -16.87 17.27
C PRO A 71 -2.24 -15.39 17.36
N VAL A 72 -2.04 -14.88 18.59
CA VAL A 72 -1.74 -13.47 18.86
C VAL A 72 -0.29 -13.35 19.31
N LEU A 73 0.53 -12.71 18.52
CA LEU A 73 1.92 -12.35 18.87
C LEU A 73 1.91 -11.06 19.68
N LEU A 74 2.37 -11.11 20.92
CA LEU A 74 2.35 -9.97 21.84
C LEU A 74 3.69 -9.21 21.77
N GLY A 75 3.60 -7.89 21.54
CA GLY A 75 4.73 -7.00 21.44
C GLY A 75 5.43 -6.73 22.78
N ARG A 76 6.65 -6.19 22.70
CA ARG A 76 7.48 -5.79 23.83
C ARG A 76 8.16 -4.45 23.55
N SER A 77 8.60 -3.77 24.62
CA SER A 77 9.30 -2.49 24.52
C SER A 77 10.72 -2.60 23.94
N THR A 78 11.32 -3.79 23.99
CA THR A 78 12.74 -3.98 23.63
C THR A 78 12.95 -4.52 22.21
N HIS A 79 11.89 -5.05 21.58
CA HIS A 79 12.00 -5.73 20.28
C HIS A 79 10.78 -5.46 19.39
N ASN A 80 11.00 -5.51 18.08
CA ASN A 80 9.90 -5.63 17.11
C ASN A 80 9.20 -6.99 17.28
N THR A 81 7.89 -7.03 17.12
CA THR A 81 7.12 -8.26 17.41
C THR A 81 7.47 -9.39 16.44
N VAL A 82 7.46 -9.13 15.14
CA VAL A 82 7.97 -10.05 14.11
C VAL A 82 9.21 -9.44 13.50
N ARG A 83 10.30 -10.19 13.44
CA ARG A 83 11.57 -9.73 12.87
C ARG A 83 12.07 -10.70 11.81
N LEU A 84 12.15 -10.19 10.58
CA LEU A 84 12.72 -10.88 9.42
C LEU A 84 14.17 -10.42 9.24
N SER A 85 15.14 -11.30 9.49
CA SER A 85 16.56 -10.96 9.40
C SER A 85 17.25 -11.90 8.44
N ASN A 86 17.83 -11.37 7.34
CA ASN A 86 18.47 -12.16 6.29
C ASN A 86 17.57 -13.31 5.79
N ALA A 87 16.31 -13.00 5.51
CA ALA A 87 15.29 -13.98 5.20
C ALA A 87 14.83 -13.89 3.75
N SER A 88 14.54 -15.02 3.13
CA SER A 88 14.03 -15.06 1.77
C SER A 88 13.01 -16.18 1.54
N TYR A 89 12.01 -15.91 0.67
CA TYR A 89 10.93 -16.84 0.37
C TYR A 89 10.21 -17.35 1.63
N VAL A 90 9.83 -16.39 2.49
CA VAL A 90 9.09 -16.64 3.73
C VAL A 90 7.69 -16.05 3.62
N VAL A 91 6.71 -16.84 4.00
CA VAL A 91 5.29 -16.44 4.07
C VAL A 91 4.86 -16.39 5.53
N VAL A 92 4.30 -15.25 5.96
CA VAL A 92 3.71 -15.08 7.29
C VAL A 92 2.25 -14.71 7.11
N ARG A 93 1.34 -15.54 7.62
CA ARG A 93 -0.11 -15.32 7.39
C ARG A 93 -1.02 -15.77 8.52
N ASN A 94 -2.27 -15.25 8.50
CA ASN A 94 -3.34 -15.64 9.41
C ASN A 94 -3.01 -15.43 10.89
N LEU A 95 -2.21 -14.43 11.23
CA LEU A 95 -1.78 -14.09 12.59
C LEU A 95 -2.36 -12.75 13.02
N GLU A 96 -2.45 -12.54 14.31
CA GLU A 96 -2.64 -11.23 14.91
C GLU A 96 -1.34 -10.78 15.61
N ILE A 97 -1.01 -9.51 15.46
CA ILE A 97 0.14 -8.85 16.08
C ILE A 97 -0.42 -7.72 16.93
N ASP A 98 -0.28 -7.83 18.24
CA ASP A 98 -0.65 -6.81 19.20
C ASP A 98 0.62 -6.24 19.84
N GLY A 99 1.04 -5.06 19.39
CA GLY A 99 2.22 -4.36 19.93
C GLY A 99 2.04 -3.83 21.34
N ARG A 100 0.82 -3.83 21.88
CA ARG A 100 0.46 -3.33 23.23
C ARG A 100 0.88 -1.88 23.47
N ASP A 101 1.12 -1.11 22.39
CA ASP A 101 1.67 0.26 22.41
C ASP A 101 2.99 0.41 23.18
N LEU A 102 3.83 -0.64 23.12
CA LEU A 102 5.11 -0.69 23.85
C LEU A 102 6.32 -0.19 23.04
N GLY A 103 6.10 0.37 21.84
CA GLY A 103 7.12 1.09 21.06
C GLY A 103 7.86 0.25 20.01
N GLY A 104 7.74 -1.06 19.99
CA GLY A 104 8.28 -1.91 18.93
C GLY A 104 7.42 -1.90 17.67
N ALA A 105 8.02 -2.09 16.48
CA ALA A 105 7.26 -2.30 15.26
C ALA A 105 6.51 -3.65 15.27
N GLY A 106 5.37 -3.70 14.56
CA GLY A 106 4.64 -4.96 14.39
C GLY A 106 5.47 -5.98 13.62
N VAL A 107 5.90 -5.62 12.41
CA VAL A 107 6.81 -6.42 11.56
C VAL A 107 7.99 -5.55 11.17
N ALA A 108 9.22 -6.06 11.27
CA ALA A 108 10.42 -5.34 10.83
C ALA A 108 11.38 -6.24 10.05
N ALA A 109 11.93 -5.70 8.96
CA ALA A 109 13.07 -6.28 8.26
C ALA A 109 14.40 -5.86 8.88
N GLN A 110 15.42 -6.69 8.72
CA GLN A 110 16.81 -6.39 9.07
C GLN A 110 17.76 -7.11 8.12
N GLY A 111 18.91 -6.49 7.85
CA GLY A 111 19.86 -7.02 6.88
C GLY A 111 19.24 -7.09 5.48
N THR A 112 19.30 -8.24 4.81
CA THR A 112 18.67 -8.44 3.50
C THR A 112 17.42 -9.30 3.64
N ALA A 113 16.28 -8.79 3.20
CA ALA A 113 15.03 -9.55 3.22
C ALA A 113 14.30 -9.40 1.89
N HIS A 114 14.02 -10.52 1.20
CA HIS A 114 13.40 -10.50 -0.12
C HIS A 114 12.45 -11.67 -0.37
N HIS A 115 11.52 -11.49 -1.31
CA HIS A 115 10.48 -12.49 -1.59
C HIS A 115 9.73 -12.89 -0.31
N ILE A 116 9.32 -11.89 0.46
CA ILE A 116 8.55 -12.06 1.68
C ILE A 116 7.07 -11.84 1.36
N THR A 117 6.22 -12.71 1.88
CA THR A 117 4.77 -12.53 1.81
C THR A 117 4.21 -12.32 3.22
N LEU A 118 3.53 -11.19 3.42
CA LEU A 118 2.75 -10.88 4.61
C LEU A 118 1.27 -10.88 4.20
N GLU A 119 0.51 -11.86 4.66
CA GLU A 119 -0.86 -12.06 4.17
C GLU A 119 -1.86 -12.25 5.31
N ASN A 120 -3.00 -11.57 5.20
CA ASN A 120 -4.11 -11.72 6.13
C ASN A 120 -3.69 -11.58 7.61
N LEU A 121 -2.80 -10.61 7.90
CA LEU A 121 -2.41 -10.24 9.26
C LEU A 121 -3.36 -9.17 9.81
N VAL A 122 -3.58 -9.19 11.12
CA VAL A 122 -4.16 -8.09 11.87
C VAL A 122 -3.07 -7.47 12.73
N ILE A 123 -2.77 -6.18 12.54
CA ILE A 123 -1.72 -5.46 13.28
C ILE A 123 -2.37 -4.29 14.02
N ARG A 124 -2.22 -4.28 15.33
CA ARG A 124 -2.72 -3.24 16.24
C ARG A 124 -1.78 -3.02 17.42
N GLY A 125 -2.08 -2.02 18.26
CA GLY A 125 -1.24 -1.71 19.43
C GLY A 125 0.18 -1.28 19.06
N VAL A 126 0.36 -0.66 17.89
CA VAL A 126 1.61 -0.09 17.40
C VAL A 126 1.44 1.43 17.16
N GLY A 127 0.67 2.07 18.04
CA GLY A 127 0.41 3.51 18.10
C GLY A 127 1.40 4.21 19.04
N GLY A 128 0.87 5.11 19.86
CA GLY A 128 1.67 5.85 20.85
C GLY A 128 2.34 7.09 20.28
N ASP A 129 3.12 6.97 19.21
CA ASP A 129 3.63 8.10 18.44
C ASP A 129 3.77 7.75 16.94
N GLN A 130 4.07 8.76 16.12
CA GLN A 130 4.15 8.64 14.66
C GLN A 130 5.28 7.72 14.18
N GLN A 131 6.31 7.50 14.98
CA GLN A 131 7.49 6.70 14.60
C GLN A 131 7.32 5.20 14.85
N ILE A 132 6.27 4.79 15.58
CA ILE A 132 5.97 3.37 15.78
C ILE A 132 5.25 2.83 14.54
N VAL A 133 5.75 1.73 13.99
CA VAL A 133 5.38 1.30 12.64
C VAL A 133 4.70 -0.07 12.65
N GLY A 134 3.64 -0.21 11.87
CA GLY A 134 2.99 -1.52 11.63
C GLY A 134 3.92 -2.48 10.90
N ILE A 135 4.39 -2.11 9.68
CA ILE A 135 5.32 -2.89 8.86
C ILE A 135 6.47 -1.99 8.43
N SER A 136 7.70 -2.34 8.79
CA SER A 136 8.90 -1.54 8.58
C SER A 136 9.99 -2.29 7.80
N THR A 137 10.58 -1.63 6.80
CA THR A 137 11.82 -2.09 6.14
C THR A 137 12.96 -1.10 6.32
N VAL A 138 12.90 -0.24 7.33
CA VAL A 138 13.91 0.78 7.60
C VAL A 138 15.31 0.17 7.76
N GLY A 139 16.28 0.71 7.02
CA GLY A 139 17.67 0.25 7.04
C GLY A 139 17.92 -1.12 6.38
N SER A 140 16.93 -1.66 5.69
CA SER A 140 16.99 -2.99 5.07
C SER A 140 16.63 -2.89 3.60
N PRO A 141 17.55 -3.09 2.66
CA PRO A 141 17.20 -3.22 1.24
C PRO A 141 16.28 -4.42 1.03
N THR A 142 15.11 -4.19 0.41
CA THR A 142 14.08 -5.21 0.26
C THR A 142 13.53 -5.22 -1.16
N TRP A 143 13.21 -6.40 -1.68
CA TRP A 143 12.59 -6.54 -3.00
C TRP A 143 11.66 -7.75 -3.09
N ASN A 144 10.70 -7.67 -4.00
CA ASN A 144 9.68 -8.71 -4.21
C ASN A 144 8.90 -9.07 -2.94
N TRP A 145 8.52 -8.05 -2.16
CA TRP A 145 7.60 -8.25 -1.05
C TRP A 145 6.16 -8.22 -1.54
N ALA A 146 5.33 -9.16 -1.06
CA ALA A 146 3.90 -9.16 -1.21
C ALA A 146 3.24 -8.87 0.15
N ILE A 147 2.56 -7.72 0.28
CA ILE A 147 1.86 -7.31 1.50
C ILE A 147 0.38 -7.26 1.13
N CYS A 148 -0.37 -8.33 1.46
CA CYS A 148 -1.68 -8.56 0.87
C CYS A 148 -2.75 -8.92 1.92
N GLY A 149 -3.93 -8.28 1.83
CA GLY A 149 -5.08 -8.65 2.67
C GLY A 149 -4.91 -8.33 4.16
N ASN A 150 -3.94 -7.50 4.54
CA ASN A 150 -3.67 -7.17 5.93
C ASN A 150 -4.58 -6.05 6.45
N THR A 151 -4.85 -6.06 7.75
CA THR A 151 -5.55 -5.01 8.47
C THR A 151 -4.62 -4.36 9.48
N ILE A 152 -4.31 -3.06 9.32
CA ILE A 152 -3.47 -2.28 10.22
C ILE A 152 -4.32 -1.15 10.80
N ILE A 153 -4.45 -1.11 12.12
CA ILE A 153 -5.34 -0.17 12.82
C ILE A 153 -4.57 0.60 13.88
N GLY A 154 -4.69 1.93 13.86
CA GLY A 154 -4.19 2.80 14.92
C GLY A 154 -2.67 2.83 15.04
N ALA A 155 -1.93 2.46 14.00
CA ALA A 155 -0.47 2.53 14.02
C ALA A 155 0.03 3.99 14.05
N GLY A 156 1.22 4.22 14.57
CA GLY A 156 1.93 5.48 14.39
C GLY A 156 2.12 5.78 12.91
N THR A 157 2.77 4.88 12.19
CA THR A 157 2.79 4.80 10.72
C THR A 157 2.42 3.37 10.31
N GLY A 158 1.47 3.20 9.39
CA GLY A 158 1.01 1.86 8.99
C GLY A 158 2.11 1.04 8.34
N MET A 159 2.71 1.56 7.27
CA MET A 159 3.87 0.94 6.60
C MET A 159 4.94 2.00 6.32
N TYR A 160 6.17 1.70 6.69
CA TYR A 160 7.34 2.52 6.38
C TYR A 160 8.34 1.68 5.60
N LEU A 161 8.43 1.92 4.30
CA LEU A 161 9.16 1.09 3.35
C LEU A 161 10.33 1.87 2.75
N GLY A 162 11.53 1.35 2.92
CA GLY A 162 12.76 2.03 2.54
C GLY A 162 13.42 2.79 3.69
N ASN A 163 14.43 3.61 3.40
CA ASN A 163 15.18 4.41 4.38
C ASN A 163 15.17 5.89 4.04
N SER A 164 15.26 6.76 5.03
CA SER A 164 15.14 8.22 4.86
C SER A 164 16.28 8.85 4.04
N ASP A 165 17.43 8.18 3.93
CA ASP A 165 18.56 8.59 3.09
C ASP A 165 18.56 7.95 1.69
N GLY A 166 17.55 7.13 1.36
CA GLY A 166 17.41 6.45 0.08
C GLY A 166 18.32 5.22 -0.13
N THR A 167 19.16 4.85 0.84
CA THR A 167 20.17 3.78 0.68
C THR A 167 19.62 2.37 0.77
N SER A 168 18.43 2.20 1.35
CA SER A 168 17.78 0.90 1.53
C SER A 168 16.46 0.86 0.77
N PRO A 169 16.48 0.62 -0.55
CA PRO A 169 15.30 0.72 -1.39
C PRO A 169 14.29 -0.39 -1.14
N PHE A 170 13.00 -0.07 -1.34
CA PHE A 170 11.90 -1.04 -1.45
C PHE A 170 11.55 -1.23 -2.93
N VAL A 171 11.88 -2.38 -3.50
CA VAL A 171 11.87 -2.62 -4.95
C VAL A 171 10.88 -3.72 -5.33
N ALA A 172 10.15 -3.53 -6.43
CA ALA A 172 9.25 -4.55 -7.00
C ALA A 172 8.20 -5.09 -5.99
N GLY A 173 7.70 -4.22 -5.12
CA GLY A 173 6.72 -4.61 -4.10
C GLY A 173 5.30 -4.71 -4.67
N LEU A 174 4.51 -5.62 -4.10
CA LEU A 174 3.07 -5.70 -4.28
C LEU A 174 2.38 -5.38 -2.94
N ILE A 175 1.61 -4.30 -2.89
CA ILE A 175 0.82 -3.89 -1.74
C ILE A 175 -0.65 -3.91 -2.17
N ALA A 176 -1.39 -4.95 -1.78
CA ALA A 176 -2.71 -5.19 -2.35
C ALA A 176 -3.76 -5.60 -1.32
N ARG A 177 -4.98 -5.08 -1.47
CA ARG A 177 -6.12 -5.44 -0.63
C ARG A 177 -5.85 -5.29 0.89
N ASN A 178 -5.09 -4.29 1.30
CA ASN A 178 -4.91 -3.99 2.71
C ASN A 178 -5.93 -2.94 3.17
N LEU A 179 -6.37 -3.05 4.42
CA LEU A 179 -7.02 -1.98 5.16
C LEU A 179 -5.97 -1.34 6.09
N VAL A 180 -5.69 -0.07 5.89
CA VAL A 180 -4.83 0.72 6.80
C VAL A 180 -5.61 1.95 7.24
N ARG A 181 -5.94 2.02 8.53
CA ARG A 181 -6.78 3.10 9.04
C ARG A 181 -6.35 3.63 10.42
N ASP A 182 -6.81 4.82 10.69
CA ASP A 182 -6.62 5.51 11.98
C ASP A 182 -5.15 5.66 12.39
N THR A 183 -4.24 5.86 11.41
CA THR A 183 -2.83 6.08 11.69
C THR A 183 -2.56 7.53 12.13
N ILE A 184 -1.57 7.71 12.99
CA ILE A 184 -1.12 9.05 13.43
C ILE A 184 -0.39 9.76 12.28
N GLY A 185 0.58 9.10 11.68
CA GLY A 185 1.33 9.52 10.50
C GLY A 185 0.76 8.96 9.20
N TYR A 186 1.61 8.42 8.33
CA TYR A 186 1.19 7.83 7.06
C TYR A 186 0.37 6.54 7.24
N ASN A 187 -0.60 6.29 6.36
CA ASN A 187 -1.03 4.90 6.19
C ASN A 187 0.11 4.10 5.53
N ILE A 188 0.72 4.63 4.45
CA ILE A 188 1.91 4.05 3.82
C ILE A 188 2.87 5.17 3.42
N GLN A 189 4.15 4.97 3.72
CA GLN A 189 5.23 5.75 3.16
C GLN A 189 6.22 4.81 2.46
N ILE A 190 6.48 5.05 1.16
CA ILE A 190 7.62 4.48 0.45
C ILE A 190 8.64 5.60 0.27
N LYS A 191 9.84 5.41 0.81
CA LYS A 191 10.89 6.42 0.79
C LYS A 191 11.48 6.58 -0.60
N HIS A 192 12.06 7.76 -0.86
CA HIS A 192 12.87 7.98 -2.05
C HIS A 192 14.05 7.00 -2.12
N GLN A 193 14.60 6.82 -3.31
CA GLN A 193 15.69 5.89 -3.57
C GLN A 193 16.82 6.66 -4.28
N ILE A 194 18.04 6.44 -3.83
CA ILE A 194 19.25 6.73 -4.60
C ILE A 194 19.54 5.55 -5.54
N GLU A 195 20.61 5.61 -6.31
CA GLU A 195 20.98 4.51 -7.20
C GLU A 195 20.96 3.18 -6.46
N ARG A 196 20.28 2.20 -7.03
CA ARG A 196 20.07 0.89 -6.40
C ARG A 196 21.39 0.16 -6.17
N PRO A 197 21.68 -0.28 -4.94
CA PRO A 197 22.91 -0.99 -4.62
C PRO A 197 23.02 -2.32 -5.37
N ALA A 198 24.24 -2.73 -5.72
CA ALA A 198 24.54 -4.02 -6.32
C ALA A 198 24.53 -5.11 -5.25
N ILE A 199 23.34 -5.60 -4.91
CA ILE A 199 23.14 -6.72 -3.97
C ILE A 199 22.76 -7.97 -4.76
N ALA A 200 23.36 -9.11 -4.44
CA ALA A 200 23.09 -10.36 -5.13
C ALA A 200 21.59 -10.71 -5.09
N GLY A 201 21.00 -10.95 -6.27
CA GLY A 201 19.58 -11.28 -6.42
C GLY A 201 18.63 -10.08 -6.48
N MET A 202 19.09 -8.86 -6.19
CA MET A 202 18.29 -7.66 -6.38
C MET A 202 18.16 -7.34 -7.88
N PRO A 203 16.94 -7.04 -8.39
CA PRO A 203 16.76 -6.73 -9.81
C PRO A 203 17.55 -5.48 -10.23
N THR A 204 18.20 -5.54 -11.40
CA THR A 204 18.91 -4.40 -12.01
C THR A 204 18.13 -3.77 -13.17
N THR A 205 17.13 -4.47 -13.71
CA THR A 205 16.23 -3.95 -14.75
C THR A 205 15.13 -3.08 -14.14
N PRO A 206 14.45 -2.24 -14.95
CA PRO A 206 13.31 -1.44 -14.49
C PRO A 206 12.23 -2.30 -13.81
N GLN A 207 11.79 -1.87 -12.65
CA GLN A 207 10.83 -2.57 -11.81
C GLN A 207 9.56 -1.74 -11.59
N ARG A 208 8.50 -2.43 -11.16
CA ARG A 208 7.22 -1.82 -10.79
C ARG A 208 6.90 -2.14 -9.33
N THR A 209 6.60 -1.12 -8.57
CA THR A 209 5.98 -1.28 -7.25
C THR A 209 4.49 -1.00 -7.41
N VAL A 210 3.66 -2.01 -7.13
CA VAL A 210 2.22 -1.99 -7.37
C VAL A 210 1.46 -1.81 -6.06
N ILE A 211 0.62 -0.77 -5.99
CA ILE A 211 -0.22 -0.46 -4.83
C ILE A 211 -1.68 -0.47 -5.30
N ARG A 212 -2.42 -1.54 -4.99
CA ARG A 212 -3.74 -1.74 -5.59
C ARG A 212 -4.80 -2.28 -4.65
N HIS A 213 -6.03 -1.84 -4.86
CA HIS A 213 -7.22 -2.33 -4.15
C HIS A 213 -7.12 -2.21 -2.63
N ASN A 214 -6.31 -1.28 -2.12
CA ASN A 214 -6.22 -1.00 -0.70
C ASN A 214 -7.31 -0.01 -0.26
N VAL A 215 -7.60 0.00 1.03
CA VAL A 215 -8.44 0.99 1.71
C VAL A 215 -7.56 1.76 2.69
N PHE A 216 -7.46 3.06 2.49
CA PHE A 216 -6.68 3.98 3.31
C PHE A 216 -7.60 5.01 3.96
N ALA A 217 -7.57 5.11 5.27
CA ALA A 217 -8.37 6.09 5.99
C ALA A 217 -7.60 6.71 7.15
N LYS A 218 -7.87 7.98 7.43
CA LYS A 218 -7.36 8.68 8.61
C LYS A 218 -8.51 9.32 9.37
N SER A 219 -8.29 9.55 10.64
CA SER A 219 -9.28 10.10 11.57
C SER A 219 -8.69 11.21 12.47
N GLY A 220 -9.40 11.61 13.50
CA GLY A 220 -9.02 12.73 14.37
C GLY A 220 -7.73 12.54 15.18
N ASN A 221 -7.15 11.35 15.22
CA ASN A 221 -5.84 11.09 15.83
C ASN A 221 -4.63 11.45 14.93
N SER A 222 -4.88 11.97 13.73
CA SER A 222 -3.82 12.35 12.79
C SER A 222 -2.95 13.48 13.31
N SER A 223 -1.64 13.38 13.09
CA SER A 223 -0.68 14.46 13.38
C SER A 223 -1.04 15.74 12.61
N THR A 224 -0.72 16.88 13.21
CA THR A 224 -1.05 18.23 12.71
C THR A 224 0.21 19.06 12.47
N GLY A 225 0.05 20.23 11.83
CA GLY A 225 1.16 21.17 11.56
C GLY A 225 2.26 20.51 10.72
N ASP A 226 3.51 20.76 11.06
CA ASP A 226 4.68 20.23 10.33
C ASP A 226 4.78 18.70 10.38
N MET A 227 4.05 18.07 11.29
CA MET A 227 3.96 16.63 11.44
C MET A 227 2.78 16.02 10.69
N ALA A 228 1.94 16.82 10.02
CA ALA A 228 0.86 16.31 9.17
C ALA A 228 1.42 15.41 8.04
N ARG A 229 0.71 14.33 7.72
CA ARG A 229 1.16 13.33 6.72
C ARG A 229 0.00 12.89 5.85
N PRO A 230 0.24 12.66 4.54
CA PRO A 230 -0.76 12.09 3.65
C PRO A 230 -1.11 10.64 4.04
N ASN A 231 -2.17 10.11 3.46
CA ASN A 231 -2.46 8.68 3.62
C ASN A 231 -1.36 7.85 2.91
N LEU A 232 -1.07 8.16 1.66
CA LEU A 232 0.01 7.50 0.90
C LEU A 232 1.03 8.53 0.43
N LEU A 233 2.32 8.26 0.72
CA LEU A 233 3.45 8.97 0.13
C LEU A 233 4.33 7.99 -0.64
N VAL A 234 4.73 8.36 -1.87
CA VAL A 234 5.76 7.66 -2.65
C VAL A 234 6.88 8.63 -3.03
N GLY A 235 8.12 8.27 -2.73
CA GLY A 235 9.31 9.07 -2.99
C GLY A 235 9.85 8.89 -4.42
N HIS A 236 10.79 9.73 -4.83
CA HIS A 236 11.40 9.65 -6.16
C HIS A 236 12.28 8.40 -6.31
N PHE A 237 12.53 8.05 -7.57
CA PHE A 237 13.57 7.12 -7.99
C PHE A 237 14.84 7.87 -8.34
N PRO A 238 16.03 7.23 -8.39
CA PRO A 238 17.25 7.90 -8.78
C PRO A 238 17.11 8.54 -10.17
N LEU A 239 17.85 9.64 -10.42
CA LEU A 239 17.78 10.35 -11.70
C LEU A 239 18.44 9.57 -12.85
N SER A 240 19.39 8.73 -12.53
CA SER A 240 20.13 7.88 -13.48
C SER A 240 20.58 6.59 -12.80
N GLY A 241 21.09 5.63 -13.57
CA GLY A 241 21.56 4.35 -13.06
C GLY A 241 20.43 3.37 -12.70
N ASN A 242 20.77 2.37 -11.92
CA ASN A 242 19.84 1.32 -11.52
C ASN A 242 18.67 1.88 -10.71
N GLY A 243 17.44 1.64 -11.19
CA GLY A 243 16.21 2.10 -10.54
C GLY A 243 15.65 3.41 -11.12
N SER A 244 16.37 4.12 -12.00
CA SER A 244 15.90 5.41 -12.56
C SER A 244 14.60 5.28 -13.37
N ASP A 245 14.35 4.13 -13.97
CA ASP A 245 13.15 3.83 -14.77
C ASP A 245 12.13 2.97 -14.04
N ASP A 246 12.30 2.79 -12.73
CA ASP A 246 11.28 2.16 -11.90
C ASP A 246 10.02 3.03 -11.85
N ARG A 247 8.86 2.40 -11.59
CA ARG A 247 7.57 3.09 -11.60
C ARG A 247 6.68 2.60 -10.46
N TYR A 248 5.89 3.52 -9.91
CA TYR A 248 4.74 3.19 -9.08
C TYR A 248 3.48 3.03 -9.96
N GLU A 249 2.77 1.91 -9.79
CA GLU A 249 1.43 1.70 -10.34
C GLU A 249 0.42 1.66 -9.18
N ILE A 250 -0.41 2.72 -9.07
CA ILE A 250 -1.29 2.96 -7.92
C ILE A 250 -2.73 2.98 -8.42
N TYR A 251 -3.47 1.88 -8.22
CA TYR A 251 -4.80 1.78 -8.82
C TYR A 251 -5.82 0.97 -8.01
N GLY A 252 -7.09 1.29 -8.25
CA GLY A 252 -8.21 0.59 -7.63
C GLY A 252 -8.30 0.78 -6.12
N ASN A 253 -7.56 1.75 -5.54
CA ASN A 253 -7.56 2.02 -4.11
C ASN A 253 -8.72 2.95 -3.71
N PHE A 254 -9.20 2.79 -2.50
CA PHE A 254 -10.10 3.72 -1.84
C PHE A 254 -9.34 4.54 -0.81
N PHE A 255 -9.28 5.85 -1.02
CA PHE A 255 -8.71 6.82 -0.07
C PHE A 255 -9.86 7.58 0.59
N TYR A 256 -9.91 7.52 1.91
CA TYR A 256 -11.00 8.12 2.66
C TYR A 256 -10.50 8.97 3.81
N GLN A 257 -10.74 10.25 3.71
CA GLN A 257 -10.46 11.29 4.69
C GLN A 257 -8.99 11.39 5.13
N ASN A 258 -8.56 12.62 5.25
CA ASN A 258 -7.37 13.05 5.98
C ASN A 258 -7.67 14.43 6.56
N PRO A 259 -7.81 14.57 7.89
CA PRO A 259 -8.19 15.85 8.48
C PRO A 259 -7.10 16.92 8.43
N THR A 260 -5.85 16.56 8.13
CA THR A 260 -4.69 17.44 8.30
C THR A 260 -3.80 17.58 7.07
N GLU A 261 -3.95 16.71 6.05
CA GLU A 261 -3.09 16.70 4.86
C GLU A 261 -3.85 16.14 3.64
N ALA A 262 -3.19 16.09 2.47
CA ALA A 262 -3.72 15.44 1.28
C ALA A 262 -3.87 13.92 1.45
N LEU A 263 -4.66 13.29 0.60
CA LEU A 263 -4.78 11.82 0.59
C LEU A 263 -3.55 11.15 -0.04
N PHE A 264 -2.99 11.77 -1.07
CA PHE A 264 -1.83 11.26 -1.78
C PHE A 264 -0.80 12.35 -2.03
N GLN A 265 0.46 12.03 -1.78
CA GLN A 265 1.61 12.83 -2.22
C GLN A 265 2.62 11.92 -2.92
N GLY A 266 3.29 12.45 -3.97
CA GLY A 266 4.26 11.65 -4.69
C GLY A 266 5.19 12.43 -5.58
N GLU A 267 6.30 11.77 -5.92
CA GLU A 267 7.32 12.20 -6.87
C GLU A 267 7.92 10.99 -7.61
N GLY A 268 8.73 11.20 -8.62
CA GLY A 268 9.30 10.12 -9.44
C GLY A 268 8.43 9.75 -10.65
N ASN A 269 8.36 8.46 -10.98
CA ASN A 269 7.56 7.93 -12.09
C ASN A 269 6.27 7.33 -11.52
N ILE A 270 5.11 7.89 -11.84
CA ILE A 270 3.82 7.51 -11.24
C ILE A 270 2.78 7.28 -12.31
N ALA A 271 2.08 6.12 -12.24
CA ALA A 271 0.80 5.90 -12.86
C ALA A 271 -0.26 5.76 -11.74
N PHE A 272 -1.21 6.70 -11.68
CA PHE A 272 -2.23 6.78 -10.64
C PHE A 272 -3.62 6.75 -11.28
N TYR A 273 -4.33 5.61 -11.19
CA TYR A 273 -5.55 5.40 -11.97
C TYR A 273 -6.60 4.53 -11.31
N ALA A 274 -7.83 4.68 -11.76
CA ALA A 274 -8.99 3.93 -11.27
C ALA A 274 -9.14 3.95 -9.73
N ASN A 275 -8.64 5.00 -9.06
CA ASN A 275 -8.80 5.18 -7.62
C ASN A 275 -10.05 6.00 -7.31
N LEU A 276 -10.62 5.77 -6.13
CA LEU A 276 -11.69 6.56 -5.54
C LEU A 276 -11.14 7.32 -4.33
N LEU A 277 -11.29 8.65 -4.34
CA LEU A 277 -10.72 9.53 -3.31
C LEU A 277 -11.80 10.44 -2.73
N VAL A 278 -11.89 10.51 -1.40
CA VAL A 278 -12.81 11.37 -0.68
C VAL A 278 -12.09 12.09 0.46
N ASN A 279 -11.98 13.42 0.39
CA ASN A 279 -11.42 14.26 1.44
C ASN A 279 -12.27 15.50 1.68
N ASP A 280 -13.17 15.45 2.64
CA ASP A 280 -14.01 16.59 3.01
C ASP A 280 -13.28 17.61 3.90
N SER A 281 -11.99 17.40 4.20
CA SER A 281 -11.17 18.30 5.00
C SER A 281 -10.15 19.10 4.20
N GLY A 282 -9.59 18.55 3.11
CA GLY A 282 -8.48 19.15 2.38
C GLY A 282 -8.32 18.67 0.95
N ASP A 283 -7.06 18.58 0.53
CA ASP A 283 -6.64 18.19 -0.82
C ASP A 283 -6.71 16.67 -1.03
N ALA A 284 -6.79 16.23 -2.28
CA ALA A 284 -6.75 14.81 -2.60
C ALA A 284 -5.38 14.36 -3.13
N VAL A 285 -4.94 14.86 -4.27
CA VAL A 285 -3.72 14.41 -4.96
C VAL A 285 -2.75 15.56 -5.15
N ASN A 286 -1.57 15.46 -4.53
CA ASN A 286 -0.47 16.42 -4.68
C ASN A 286 0.77 15.70 -5.20
N ILE A 287 1.14 15.96 -6.47
CA ILE A 287 2.38 15.47 -7.07
C ILE A 287 3.29 16.68 -7.23
N GLN A 288 4.39 16.69 -6.47
CA GLN A 288 5.24 17.87 -6.36
C GLN A 288 6.66 17.49 -5.96
N PRO A 289 7.65 18.35 -6.22
CA PRO A 289 9.02 18.15 -5.76
C PRO A 289 9.09 18.05 -4.23
N HIS A 290 9.90 17.13 -3.74
CA HIS A 290 10.27 17.00 -2.34
C HIS A 290 11.76 16.69 -2.19
N HIS A 291 12.23 15.52 -2.61
CA HIS A 291 13.65 15.17 -2.72
C HIS A 291 14.17 15.44 -4.13
N ASP A 292 13.32 15.28 -5.15
CA ASP A 292 13.64 15.55 -6.54
C ASP A 292 12.37 15.92 -7.33
N LEU A 293 12.48 16.02 -8.65
CA LEU A 293 11.39 16.42 -9.52
C LEU A 293 10.50 15.23 -9.93
N PRO A 294 9.16 15.39 -9.93
CA PRO A 294 8.28 14.44 -10.61
C PRO A 294 8.72 14.22 -12.07
N LYS A 295 8.86 12.97 -12.50
CA LYS A 295 9.25 12.62 -13.86
C LYS A 295 8.02 12.29 -14.73
N SER A 296 7.86 11.04 -15.14
CA SER A 296 6.70 10.59 -15.93
C SER A 296 5.49 10.40 -15.02
N ILE A 297 4.47 11.23 -15.23
CA ILE A 297 3.25 11.22 -14.41
C ILE A 297 2.04 11.01 -15.30
N ASP A 298 1.26 9.96 -15.01
CA ASP A 298 -0.02 9.67 -15.63
C ASP A 298 -1.10 9.51 -14.55
N VAL A 299 -2.01 10.48 -14.44
CA VAL A 299 -3.14 10.45 -13.49
C VAL A 299 -4.43 10.34 -14.28
N PHE A 300 -5.08 9.16 -14.27
CA PHE A 300 -6.22 8.95 -15.17
C PHE A 300 -7.31 8.04 -14.61
N GLY A 301 -8.54 8.28 -15.06
CA GLY A 301 -9.67 7.42 -14.70
C GLY A 301 -9.94 7.36 -13.20
N ASN A 302 -9.65 8.42 -12.43
CA ASN A 302 -9.96 8.51 -11.01
C ASN A 302 -11.25 9.27 -10.76
N THR A 303 -11.98 8.94 -9.69
CA THR A 303 -13.06 9.77 -9.15
C THR A 303 -12.57 10.42 -7.85
N VAL A 304 -12.60 11.74 -7.83
CA VAL A 304 -12.06 12.57 -6.74
C VAL A 304 -13.13 13.50 -6.20
N LEU A 305 -13.38 13.43 -4.89
CA LEU A 305 -14.22 14.34 -4.13
C LEU A 305 -13.36 15.00 -3.05
N ALA A 306 -13.04 16.28 -3.21
CA ALA A 306 -12.17 17.00 -2.28
C ALA A 306 -12.73 18.38 -1.92
N LYS A 307 -12.52 18.79 -0.68
CA LYS A 307 -12.84 20.15 -0.23
C LYS A 307 -11.88 21.19 -0.81
N GLY A 308 -10.59 20.83 -0.87
CA GLY A 308 -9.51 21.67 -1.38
C GLY A 308 -9.21 21.41 -2.86
N SER A 309 -7.94 21.05 -3.15
CA SER A 309 -7.48 20.69 -4.51
C SER A 309 -7.82 19.23 -4.83
N GLY A 310 -8.27 18.98 -6.06
CA GLY A 310 -8.53 17.64 -6.57
C GLY A 310 -7.25 16.94 -6.99
N ILE A 311 -6.70 17.30 -8.16
CA ILE A 311 -5.44 16.77 -8.68
C ILE A 311 -4.52 17.94 -9.00
N ARG A 312 -3.38 17.98 -8.33
CA ARG A 312 -2.33 18.99 -8.55
C ARG A 312 -1.02 18.31 -8.92
N ILE A 313 -0.45 18.74 -10.07
CA ILE A 313 0.87 18.30 -10.55
C ILE A 313 1.72 19.55 -10.73
N THR A 314 2.79 19.70 -9.95
CA THR A 314 3.67 20.87 -10.00
C THR A 314 5.12 20.46 -10.06
N GLY A 315 5.99 21.34 -10.63
CA GLY A 315 7.43 21.17 -10.64
C GLY A 315 7.93 19.94 -11.39
N GLY A 316 7.18 19.46 -12.38
CA GLY A 316 7.57 18.30 -13.18
C GLY A 316 8.87 18.53 -13.97
N ALA A 317 9.70 17.49 -14.08
CA ALA A 317 10.97 17.53 -14.80
C ALA A 317 10.75 17.75 -16.31
N ALA A 318 11.51 18.65 -16.91
CA ALA A 318 11.47 18.90 -18.34
C ALA A 318 11.86 17.62 -19.11
N GLY A 319 11.20 17.41 -20.27
CA GLY A 319 11.43 16.23 -21.11
C GLY A 319 10.62 14.98 -20.71
N TYR A 320 9.89 15.03 -19.59
CA TYR A 320 8.98 13.96 -19.17
C TYR A 320 7.52 14.43 -19.26
N ALA A 321 6.62 13.52 -19.63
CA ALA A 321 5.21 13.84 -19.69
C ALA A 321 4.58 13.83 -18.28
N GLN A 322 3.83 14.89 -17.96
CA GLN A 322 2.97 14.96 -16.80
C GLN A 322 1.54 15.16 -17.30
N ARG A 323 0.66 14.17 -17.12
CA ARG A 323 -0.67 14.13 -17.72
C ARG A 323 -1.77 13.82 -16.72
N SER A 324 -2.92 14.46 -16.90
CA SER A 324 -4.15 14.19 -16.17
C SER A 324 -5.30 14.03 -17.16
N PHE A 325 -5.86 12.82 -17.31
CA PHE A 325 -6.87 12.54 -18.31
C PHE A 325 -7.95 11.55 -17.86
N GLY A 326 -9.16 11.74 -18.37
CA GLY A 326 -10.27 10.82 -18.11
C GLY A 326 -10.73 10.75 -16.65
N ASN A 327 -10.38 11.71 -15.81
CA ASN A 327 -10.80 11.76 -14.41
C ASN A 327 -12.17 12.43 -14.26
N ALA A 328 -12.87 12.13 -13.17
CA ALA A 328 -14.03 12.88 -12.68
C ALA A 328 -13.66 13.54 -11.34
N VAL A 329 -13.53 14.87 -11.33
CA VAL A 329 -12.96 15.60 -10.19
C VAL A 329 -13.93 16.67 -9.70
N PHE A 330 -14.34 16.51 -8.45
CA PHE A 330 -15.27 17.40 -7.74
C PHE A 330 -14.54 18.06 -6.57
N ALA A 331 -14.07 19.29 -6.79
CA ALA A 331 -13.21 19.97 -5.81
C ALA A 331 -13.31 21.50 -5.96
N ALA A 332 -12.82 22.27 -4.97
CA ALA A 332 -12.73 23.72 -5.07
C ALA A 332 -11.75 24.15 -6.17
N SER A 333 -10.59 23.46 -6.27
CA SER A 333 -9.64 23.58 -7.38
C SER A 333 -9.47 22.20 -8.02
N ALA A 334 -10.23 21.90 -9.05
CA ALA A 334 -10.33 20.53 -9.56
C ALA A 334 -9.02 19.99 -10.10
N LEU A 335 -8.37 20.71 -11.03
CA LEU A 335 -7.14 20.30 -11.69
C LEU A 335 -6.14 21.46 -11.79
N SER A 336 -4.87 21.20 -11.58
CA SER A 336 -3.80 22.16 -11.86
C SER A 336 -2.50 21.46 -12.26
N GLY A 337 -1.78 22.08 -13.21
CA GLY A 337 -0.51 21.60 -13.75
C GLY A 337 -0.63 20.42 -14.71
N GLY A 338 0.46 20.15 -15.43
CA GLY A 338 0.51 19.11 -16.45
C GLY A 338 -0.42 19.33 -17.64
N GLU A 339 -0.38 18.40 -18.59
CA GLU A 339 -1.33 18.30 -19.69
C GLU A 339 -2.67 17.75 -19.19
N GLN A 340 -3.77 18.43 -19.50
CA GLN A 340 -5.11 18.05 -19.02
C GLN A 340 -6.01 17.79 -20.22
N ARG A 341 -6.63 16.60 -20.29
CA ARG A 341 -7.58 16.27 -21.37
C ARG A 341 -8.67 15.31 -20.92
N ASP A 342 -9.81 15.38 -21.54
CA ASP A 342 -10.95 14.45 -21.33
C ASP A 342 -11.43 14.32 -19.89
N ASN A 343 -11.15 15.26 -19.00
CA ASN A 343 -11.61 15.24 -17.63
C ASN A 343 -13.03 15.84 -17.51
N VAL A 344 -13.81 15.37 -16.55
CA VAL A 344 -15.01 16.04 -16.05
C VAL A 344 -14.66 16.71 -14.73
N VAL A 345 -14.87 18.04 -14.68
CA VAL A 345 -14.56 18.86 -13.50
C VAL A 345 -15.77 19.66 -13.05
N ALA A 346 -16.02 19.68 -11.75
CA ALA A 346 -17.08 20.48 -11.14
C ALA A 346 -16.73 20.79 -9.67
N SER A 347 -17.54 21.65 -9.02
CA SER A 347 -17.39 21.90 -7.59
C SER A 347 -17.76 20.66 -6.77
N ARG A 348 -17.18 20.52 -5.57
CA ARG A 348 -17.54 19.43 -4.64
C ARG A 348 -19.05 19.39 -4.34
N ALA A 349 -19.68 20.55 -4.20
CA ALA A 349 -21.12 20.67 -3.96
C ALA A 349 -22.00 20.17 -5.13
N SER A 350 -21.45 20.11 -6.35
CA SER A 350 -22.17 19.63 -7.54
C SER A 350 -22.10 18.11 -7.73
N ALA A 351 -21.31 17.40 -6.92
CA ALA A 351 -21.04 15.96 -7.11
C ALA A 351 -22.33 15.13 -7.19
N ALA A 352 -23.36 15.45 -6.41
CA ALA A 352 -24.64 14.75 -6.40
C ALA A 352 -25.43 14.86 -7.74
N SER A 353 -25.07 15.81 -8.61
CA SER A 353 -25.63 15.91 -9.96
C SER A 353 -25.01 14.91 -10.94
N TYR A 354 -23.86 14.34 -10.61
CA TYR A 354 -23.07 13.43 -11.44
C TYR A 354 -23.00 12.01 -10.88
N LEU A 355 -23.03 11.87 -9.57
CA LEU A 355 -22.82 10.61 -8.84
C LEU A 355 -24.07 10.22 -8.05
N THR A 356 -24.21 8.94 -7.74
CA THR A 356 -25.44 8.36 -7.16
C THR A 356 -25.70 8.87 -5.74
N ALA A 357 -24.76 8.71 -4.82
CA ALA A 357 -24.90 9.15 -3.42
C ALA A 357 -23.54 9.58 -2.82
N PRO A 358 -22.90 10.66 -3.38
CA PRO A 358 -21.55 11.08 -2.99
C PRO A 358 -21.47 11.73 -1.61
N ASP A 359 -22.59 12.11 -1.01
CA ASP A 359 -22.66 12.76 0.29
C ASP A 359 -23.22 11.85 1.41
N ALA A 360 -23.55 10.60 1.06
CA ALA A 360 -24.00 9.62 2.04
C ALA A 360 -22.82 9.16 2.93
N PRO A 361 -23.07 8.79 4.20
CA PRO A 361 -22.04 8.17 5.03
C PRO A 361 -21.61 6.81 4.48
N LEU A 362 -20.43 6.34 4.91
CA LEU A 362 -19.94 5.00 4.55
C LEU A 362 -20.99 3.93 4.85
N GLY A 363 -21.10 2.98 3.93
CA GLY A 363 -22.17 1.97 3.91
C GLY A 363 -23.35 2.37 3.01
N GLY A 364 -23.59 3.67 2.82
CA GLY A 364 -24.52 4.23 1.82
C GLY A 364 -23.83 5.10 0.77
N PHE A 365 -22.55 5.44 0.99
CA PHE A 365 -21.75 6.22 0.04
C PHE A 365 -21.61 5.48 -1.29
N ASP A 366 -21.96 6.17 -2.37
CA ASP A 366 -21.88 5.63 -3.72
C ASP A 366 -21.44 6.71 -4.72
N ALA A 367 -20.23 6.58 -5.22
CA ALA A 367 -19.67 7.46 -6.25
C ALA A 367 -19.86 6.91 -7.68
N TYR A 368 -20.79 5.96 -7.86
CA TYR A 368 -21.12 5.42 -9.18
C TYR A 368 -21.77 6.49 -10.06
N PRO A 369 -21.39 6.60 -11.35
CA PRO A 369 -21.93 7.63 -12.25
C PRO A 369 -23.44 7.54 -12.45
N ARG A 370 -24.13 8.67 -12.40
CA ARG A 370 -25.49 8.79 -12.92
C ARG A 370 -25.50 8.68 -14.44
N VAL A 371 -26.56 8.14 -15.01
CA VAL A 371 -26.71 7.91 -16.44
C VAL A 371 -26.42 9.19 -17.25
N GLY A 372 -25.52 9.10 -18.22
CA GLY A 372 -25.15 10.17 -19.16
C GLY A 372 -24.28 11.29 -18.56
N LYS A 373 -23.94 11.27 -17.26
CA LYS A 373 -23.27 12.41 -16.60
C LYS A 373 -21.76 12.43 -16.77
N LEU A 374 -21.12 11.27 -16.87
CA LEU A 374 -19.67 11.16 -17.03
C LEU A 374 -19.27 10.57 -18.40
N ARG A 375 -20.23 10.34 -19.28
CA ARG A 375 -20.01 9.81 -20.62
C ARG A 375 -19.57 10.90 -21.61
N GLY A 376 -18.68 10.56 -22.51
CA GLY A 376 -18.22 11.42 -23.60
C GLY A 376 -17.59 10.59 -24.73
N THR A 377 -16.84 11.26 -25.60
CA THR A 377 -16.02 10.58 -26.63
C THR A 377 -15.01 9.63 -26.02
N ALA A 378 -14.61 8.60 -26.74
CA ALA A 378 -13.58 7.67 -26.30
C ALA A 378 -12.29 8.42 -25.96
N ILE A 379 -11.71 8.08 -24.80
CA ILE A 379 -10.46 8.66 -24.30
C ILE A 379 -9.30 7.96 -24.98
N ASP A 380 -8.31 8.70 -25.47
CA ASP A 380 -7.05 8.14 -25.90
C ASP A 380 -6.26 7.64 -24.69
N VAL A 381 -6.13 6.33 -24.57
CA VAL A 381 -5.41 5.63 -23.49
C VAL A 381 -4.05 5.08 -23.91
N SER A 382 -3.54 5.49 -25.07
CA SER A 382 -2.21 5.08 -25.54
C SER A 382 -1.10 5.27 -24.50
N PRO A 383 -1.11 6.31 -23.62
CA PRO A 383 -0.13 6.46 -22.55
C PRO A 383 -0.22 5.38 -21.46
N ALA A 384 -1.37 4.73 -21.32
CA ALA A 384 -1.59 3.70 -20.29
C ALA A 384 -1.28 2.28 -20.78
N THR A 385 -1.00 2.12 -22.07
CA THR A 385 -0.69 0.80 -22.65
C THR A 385 0.48 0.14 -21.93
N GLY A 386 0.28 -1.08 -21.47
CA GLY A 386 1.29 -1.86 -20.74
C GLY A 386 1.29 -1.65 -19.22
N LEU A 387 0.43 -0.77 -18.66
CA LEU A 387 0.19 -0.71 -17.22
C LEU A 387 -0.70 -1.87 -16.77
N GLY A 388 -0.48 -2.36 -15.54
CA GLY A 388 -1.25 -3.47 -14.98
C GLY A 388 -2.73 -3.10 -14.78
N GLY A 389 -3.68 -3.85 -15.37
CA GLY A 389 -5.11 -3.62 -15.13
C GLY A 389 -5.64 -2.26 -15.55
N PHE A 390 -4.97 -1.52 -16.45
CA PHE A 390 -5.44 -0.21 -16.92
C PHE A 390 -6.79 -0.28 -17.64
N ASP A 391 -7.13 -1.45 -18.18
CA ASP A 391 -8.38 -1.77 -18.86
C ASP A 391 -9.51 -2.16 -17.87
N ARG A 392 -9.27 -2.05 -16.59
CA ARG A 392 -10.22 -2.34 -15.51
C ARG A 392 -10.57 -1.09 -14.73
N ASP A 393 -11.79 -1.06 -14.22
CA ASP A 393 -12.27 0.01 -13.37
C ASP A 393 -11.99 -0.26 -11.87
N PHE A 394 -12.43 0.65 -11.01
CA PHE A 394 -12.33 0.52 -9.55
C PHE A 394 -12.94 -0.79 -9.01
N ALA A 395 -14.00 -1.29 -9.62
CA ALA A 395 -14.68 -2.52 -9.24
C ALA A 395 -14.17 -3.77 -10.00
N GLY A 396 -13.13 -3.62 -10.85
CA GLY A 396 -12.57 -4.71 -11.65
C GLY A 396 -13.32 -4.99 -12.97
N GLN A 397 -14.31 -4.14 -13.33
CA GLN A 397 -15.07 -4.28 -14.58
C GLN A 397 -14.23 -3.79 -15.77
N ALA A 398 -14.44 -4.40 -16.95
CA ALA A 398 -13.78 -3.96 -18.18
C ALA A 398 -14.23 -2.55 -18.58
N ARG A 399 -13.30 -1.72 -19.06
CA ARG A 399 -13.53 -0.33 -19.48
C ARG A 399 -13.63 -0.21 -20.98
N ASP A 400 -14.59 0.59 -21.44
CA ASP A 400 -14.70 1.04 -22.83
C ASP A 400 -14.11 2.44 -23.06
N TRP A 401 -13.61 3.08 -21.99
CA TRP A 401 -13.01 4.41 -21.97
C TRP A 401 -13.89 5.55 -22.51
N THR A 402 -15.20 5.35 -22.60
CA THR A 402 -16.16 6.43 -22.88
C THR A 402 -16.66 7.13 -21.63
N LEU A 403 -16.40 6.54 -20.43
CA LEU A 403 -16.73 7.13 -19.14
C LEU A 403 -15.48 7.69 -18.45
N ARG A 404 -15.64 8.87 -17.83
CA ARG A 404 -14.64 9.51 -16.97
C ARG A 404 -14.82 9.04 -15.53
N GLY A 405 -13.71 9.06 -14.76
CA GLY A 405 -13.74 8.62 -13.37
C GLY A 405 -13.40 7.15 -13.17
N ALA A 406 -13.58 6.69 -11.94
CA ALA A 406 -13.10 5.39 -11.48
C ALA A 406 -13.92 4.19 -11.95
N TYR A 407 -15.13 4.40 -12.46
CA TYR A 407 -16.05 3.32 -12.84
C TYR A 407 -16.24 3.20 -14.35
N ALA A 408 -16.48 1.97 -14.81
CA ALA A 408 -16.74 1.64 -16.21
C ALA A 408 -18.23 1.68 -16.59
N GLY A 409 -19.13 1.82 -15.64
CA GLY A 409 -20.58 1.81 -15.83
C GLY A 409 -21.25 3.06 -15.26
N GLU A 410 -22.55 3.14 -15.45
CA GLU A 410 -23.43 4.22 -15.00
C GLU A 410 -24.81 3.71 -14.60
N GLY A 411 -25.53 4.42 -13.73
CA GLY A 411 -26.84 4.04 -13.23
C GLY A 411 -26.80 3.34 -11.89
N ALA A 412 -27.25 2.10 -11.80
CA ALA A 412 -27.17 1.31 -10.56
C ALA A 412 -25.79 0.71 -10.40
N ASN A 413 -25.17 0.90 -9.23
CA ASN A 413 -23.87 0.34 -8.92
C ASN A 413 -23.97 -1.20 -8.69
N PRO A 414 -23.34 -2.03 -9.54
CA PRO A 414 -23.39 -3.48 -9.38
C PRO A 414 -22.31 -4.02 -8.43
N GLY A 415 -21.43 -3.15 -7.95
CA GLY A 415 -20.21 -3.53 -7.25
C GLY A 415 -20.21 -3.24 -5.74
N TRP A 416 -19.02 -3.30 -5.17
CA TRP A 416 -18.78 -3.02 -3.77
C TRP A 416 -19.04 -1.54 -3.45
N LEU A 417 -19.85 -1.28 -2.42
CA LEU A 417 -19.98 0.06 -1.83
C LEU A 417 -18.84 0.27 -0.84
N PRO A 418 -18.11 1.40 -0.93
CA PRO A 418 -16.95 1.67 -0.10
C PRO A 418 -17.24 1.62 1.41
N LYS A 419 -16.41 0.89 2.14
CA LYS A 419 -16.43 0.73 3.59
C LYS A 419 -14.99 0.69 4.11
N LEU A 420 -14.81 0.84 5.45
CA LEU A 420 -13.50 0.64 6.09
C LEU A 420 -13.27 -0.83 6.41
N GLU A 421 -13.17 -1.62 5.38
CA GLU A 421 -12.86 -3.06 5.41
C GLU A 421 -11.90 -3.40 4.26
N VAL A 422 -11.30 -4.58 4.31
CA VAL A 422 -10.49 -5.05 3.18
C VAL A 422 -11.37 -5.12 1.93
N LYS A 423 -10.93 -4.46 0.86
CA LYS A 423 -11.65 -4.44 -0.40
C LYS A 423 -11.67 -5.83 -1.02
N PRO A 424 -12.82 -6.35 -1.45
CA PRO A 424 -12.96 -7.68 -2.03
C PRO A 424 -12.22 -7.89 -3.34
#